data_8d0de3f3194ee3118b4887bca5aab45c
#
_entry.id   8d0de3f3194ee3118b4887bca5aab45c
#
_cell.length_a   1.000
_cell.length_b   1.000
_cell.length_c   1.000
_cell.angle_alpha   90.00
_cell.angle_beta   90.00
_cell.angle_gamma   90.00
#
_symmetry.space_group_name_H-M   'P 1'
#
loop_
_entity.id
_entity.type
_entity.pdbx_description
1 polymer ?
#
loop_
_entity_poly.entity_id
_entity_poly.type
_entity_poly.pdbx_seq_one_letter_code
_entity_poly.pdbx_strand_id
1 'polypeptide(L)'
;MSKTVATPPANPVDTFWTIRLATTKEALEANNFEVSMAENLADAARIFLQDILPASGAKSVSFGGSMSIGKSGVPEALRAMDAIELLDTMNYKLPAAEMYELRRQA
;
A
#
# COMPACT_ATOMS: atom_id res chain seq x y z
N MET A 1 -7.53 -25.59 -9.72
CA MET A 1 -7.08 -25.77 -9.20
C MET A 1 -6.52 -25.72 -8.38
N SER A 2 -6.49 -26.01 -8.40
CA SER A 2 -5.97 -26.16 -7.61
C SER A 2 -5.18 -26.14 -6.88
N LYS A 3 -4.98 -25.93 -6.73
CA LYS A 3 -4.38 -26.07 -5.88
C LYS A 3 -4.23 -26.25 -4.84
N THR A 4 -4.45 -26.36 -4.81
CA THR A 4 -4.45 -26.56 -3.87
C THR A 4 -4.13 -27.17 -3.03
N VAL A 5 -3.91 -27.34 -3.42
CA VAL A 5 -3.71 -28.07 -2.60
C VAL A 5 -3.06 -28.42 -1.75
N ALA A 6 -2.99 -28.19 -1.90
CA ALA A 6 -2.79 -29.12 -0.97
C ALA A 6 -1.48 -29.30 -0.32
N THR A 7 -0.55 -28.41 -0.50
CA THR A 7 0.68 -28.39 0.27
C THR A 7 0.38 -27.77 1.62
N PRO A 8 0.59 -28.48 2.72
CA PRO A 8 0.36 -27.88 4.03
C PRO A 8 1.32 -26.72 4.26
N PRO A 9 0.93 -25.73 5.07
CA PRO A 9 1.82 -24.63 5.40
C PRO A 9 3.13 -25.14 6.00
N ALA A 10 4.23 -24.45 5.70
CA ALA A 10 5.55 -24.89 6.13
C ALA A 10 5.72 -24.85 7.65
N ASN A 11 5.00 -23.96 8.34
CA ASN A 11 5.08 -23.86 9.79
C ASN A 11 3.81 -23.27 10.40
N PRO A 12 3.58 -23.51 11.70
CA PRO A 12 2.40 -23.01 12.39
C PRO A 12 2.29 -21.50 12.43
N VAL A 13 3.40 -20.78 12.39
CA VAL A 13 3.40 -19.31 12.41
C VAL A 13 2.78 -18.77 11.12
N ASP A 14 3.16 -19.31 9.98
CA ASP A 14 2.57 -18.92 8.71
C ASP A 14 1.08 -19.23 8.66
N THR A 15 0.67 -20.37 9.17
CA THR A 15 -0.74 -20.73 9.26
C THR A 15 -1.51 -19.74 10.12
N PHE A 16 -0.95 -19.38 11.27
CA PHE A 16 -1.55 -18.41 12.18
C PHE A 16 -1.80 -17.08 11.48
N TRP A 17 -0.79 -16.56 10.79
CA TRP A 17 -0.92 -15.29 10.10
C TRP A 17 -1.87 -15.36 8.92
N THR A 18 -1.89 -16.47 8.19
CA THR A 18 -2.82 -16.66 7.08
C THR A 18 -4.26 -16.56 7.56
N ILE A 19 -4.58 -17.26 8.65
CA ILE A 19 -5.93 -17.25 9.24
C ILE A 19 -6.27 -15.87 9.75
N ARG A 20 -5.34 -15.23 10.44
CA ARG A 20 -5.55 -13.93 11.05
C ARG A 20 -5.78 -12.85 10.00
N LEU A 21 -5.01 -12.86 8.93
CA LEU A 21 -5.17 -11.90 7.84
C LEU A 21 -6.49 -12.11 7.10
N ALA A 22 -6.89 -13.36 6.88
CA ALA A 22 -8.18 -13.65 6.25
C ALA A 22 -9.35 -13.14 7.10
N THR A 23 -9.29 -13.33 8.41
CA THR A 23 -10.30 -12.82 9.34
C THR A 23 -10.35 -11.29 9.33
N THR A 24 -9.19 -10.65 9.33
CA THR A 24 -9.09 -9.19 9.28
C THR A 24 -9.66 -8.65 7.97
N LYS A 25 -9.34 -9.29 6.85
CA LYS A 25 -9.87 -8.91 5.55
C LYS A 25 -11.39 -8.95 5.54
N GLU A 26 -11.96 -10.03 6.05
CA GLU A 26 -13.41 -10.20 6.14
C GLU A 26 -14.07 -9.10 6.98
N ALA A 27 -13.48 -8.80 8.14
CA ALA A 27 -13.99 -7.76 9.02
C ALA A 27 -13.92 -6.37 8.38
N LEU A 28 -12.84 -6.06 7.68
CA LEU A 28 -12.69 -4.79 6.99
C LEU A 28 -13.68 -4.67 5.82
N GLU A 29 -13.84 -5.71 5.05
CA GLU A 29 -14.79 -5.72 3.94
C GLU A 29 -16.22 -5.54 4.42
N ALA A 30 -16.55 -6.09 5.58
CA ALA A 30 -17.86 -5.90 6.20
C ALA A 30 -18.10 -4.44 6.61
N ASN A 31 -17.05 -3.65 6.76
CA ASN A 31 -17.12 -2.23 7.09
C ASN A 31 -16.84 -1.34 5.87
N ASN A 32 -17.10 -1.84 4.67
CA ASN A 32 -16.99 -1.11 3.41
C ASN A 32 -15.57 -0.75 2.99
N PHE A 33 -14.56 -1.48 3.49
CA PHE A 33 -13.21 -1.36 2.97
C PHE A 33 -13.02 -2.31 1.81
N GLU A 34 -12.26 -1.88 0.84
CA GLU A 34 -11.76 -2.74 -0.22
C GLU A 34 -10.38 -3.20 0.17
N VAL A 35 -10.17 -4.50 0.27
CA VAL A 35 -8.95 -5.08 0.85
C VAL A 35 -8.23 -5.94 -0.16
N SER A 36 -6.93 -5.70 -0.30
CA SER A 36 -6.04 -6.54 -1.11
C SER A 36 -5.02 -7.20 -0.20
N MET A 37 -4.65 -8.43 -0.53
CA MET A 37 -3.67 -9.20 0.24
C MET A 37 -2.37 -9.29 -0.54
N ALA A 38 -1.26 -9.08 0.14
CA ALA A 38 0.07 -9.16 -0.45
C ALA A 38 0.96 -10.11 0.34
N GLU A 39 1.89 -10.77 -0.34
CA GLU A 39 2.79 -11.72 0.31
C GLU A 39 3.97 -11.03 1.00
N ASN A 40 4.37 -9.88 0.47
CA ASN A 40 5.50 -9.11 0.99
C ASN A 40 5.38 -7.66 0.52
N LEU A 41 6.33 -6.81 0.90
CA LEU A 41 6.30 -5.40 0.53
C LEU A 41 6.40 -5.17 -0.97
N ALA A 42 7.21 -5.96 -1.67
CA ALA A 42 7.33 -5.84 -3.11
C ALA A 42 6.01 -6.17 -3.80
N ASP A 43 5.32 -7.20 -3.33
CA ASP A 43 4.01 -7.57 -3.86
C ASP A 43 2.96 -6.51 -3.54
N ALA A 44 3.00 -5.92 -2.34
CA ALA A 44 2.12 -4.84 -1.97
C ALA A 44 2.31 -3.62 -2.88
N ALA A 45 3.56 -3.27 -3.17
CA ALA A 45 3.86 -2.17 -4.09
C ALA A 45 3.34 -2.45 -5.50
N ARG A 46 3.52 -3.67 -5.98
CA ARG A 46 3.01 -4.09 -7.29
C ARG A 46 1.49 -3.97 -7.36
N ILE A 47 0.79 -4.48 -6.36
CA ILE A 47 -0.67 -4.41 -6.32
C ILE A 47 -1.14 -2.95 -6.31
N PHE A 48 -0.50 -2.11 -5.49
CA PHE A 48 -0.86 -0.71 -5.45
C PHE A 48 -0.64 -0.01 -6.79
N LEU A 49 0.55 -0.16 -7.37
CA LEU A 49 0.94 0.57 -8.57
C LEU A 49 0.25 0.06 -9.84
N GLN A 50 -0.01 -1.23 -9.93
CA GLN A 50 -0.55 -1.84 -11.14
C GLN A 50 -2.06 -2.05 -11.10
N ASP A 51 -2.64 -2.25 -9.93
CA ASP A 51 -4.06 -2.58 -9.79
C ASP A 51 -4.86 -1.45 -9.15
N ILE A 52 -4.44 -0.99 -7.98
CA ILE A 52 -5.22 -0.02 -7.19
C ILE A 52 -5.13 1.39 -7.77
N LEU A 53 -3.92 1.87 -8.01
CA LEU A 53 -3.73 3.24 -8.48
C LEU A 53 -4.38 3.49 -9.86
N PRO A 54 -4.18 2.63 -10.87
CA PRO A 54 -4.86 2.84 -12.15
C PRO A 54 -6.38 2.77 -12.05
N ALA A 55 -6.90 1.85 -11.25
CA ALA A 55 -8.35 1.70 -11.07
C ALA A 55 -8.98 2.89 -10.34
N SER A 56 -8.22 3.59 -9.50
CA SER A 56 -8.72 4.75 -8.75
C SER A 56 -8.95 5.98 -9.62
N GLY A 57 -8.24 6.08 -10.74
CA GLY A 57 -8.28 7.29 -11.57
C GLY A 57 -7.60 8.49 -10.95
N ALA A 58 -6.85 8.31 -9.86
CA ALA A 58 -6.21 9.41 -9.16
C ALA A 58 -5.12 10.06 -10.00
N LYS A 59 -5.05 11.38 -9.94
CA LYS A 59 -4.02 12.17 -10.62
C LYS A 59 -2.98 12.72 -9.65
N SER A 60 -3.31 12.75 -8.37
CA SER A 60 -2.39 13.16 -7.32
C SER A 60 -2.47 12.17 -6.16
N VAL A 61 -1.36 12.01 -5.48
CA VAL A 61 -1.24 11.04 -4.38
C VAL A 61 -0.40 11.66 -3.27
N SER A 62 -0.78 11.40 -2.04
CA SER A 62 0.05 11.70 -0.87
C SER A 62 0.09 10.48 0.03
N PHE A 63 1.00 10.47 0.99
CA PHE A 63 1.09 9.37 1.95
C PHE A 63 1.49 9.90 3.32
N GLY A 64 1.09 9.17 4.36
CA GLY A 64 1.45 9.48 5.74
C GLY A 64 2.83 8.95 6.11
N GLY A 65 3.26 9.29 7.32
CA GLY A 65 4.54 8.80 7.85
C GLY A 65 4.46 7.30 8.15
N SER A 66 5.02 6.50 7.26
CA SER A 66 5.02 5.05 7.38
C SER A 66 6.34 4.48 6.90
N MET A 67 7.00 3.71 7.75
CA MET A 67 8.23 3.01 7.36
C MET A 67 7.95 1.92 6.35
N SER A 68 6.80 1.26 6.44
CA SER A 68 6.42 0.22 5.48
C SER A 68 6.24 0.79 4.09
N ILE A 69 5.57 1.93 3.97
CA ILE A 69 5.43 2.62 2.68
C ILE A 69 6.79 3.04 2.15
N GLY A 70 7.64 3.63 3.01
CA GLY A 70 8.97 4.05 2.60
C GLY A 70 9.83 2.91 2.09
N LYS A 71 9.76 1.74 2.73
CA LYS A 71 10.55 0.57 2.35
C LYS A 71 10.00 -0.17 1.14
N SER A 72 8.73 0.05 0.79
CA SER A 72 8.09 -0.66 -0.32
C SER A 72 8.60 -0.25 -1.70
N GLY A 73 9.21 0.92 -1.81
CA GLY A 73 9.61 1.49 -3.09
C GLY A 73 8.51 2.29 -3.78
N VAL A 74 7.33 2.39 -3.19
CA VAL A 74 6.20 3.14 -3.77
C VAL A 74 6.51 4.63 -3.95
N PRO A 75 7.08 5.35 -2.95
CA PRO A 75 7.39 6.77 -3.15
C PRO A 75 8.31 7.03 -4.33
N GLU A 76 9.34 6.23 -4.49
CA GLU A 76 10.29 6.36 -5.60
C GLU A 76 9.61 6.11 -6.94
N ALA A 77 8.74 5.10 -7.00
CA ALA A 77 7.99 4.80 -8.22
C ALA A 77 7.02 5.93 -8.56
N LEU A 78 6.37 6.52 -7.56
CA LEU A 78 5.46 7.64 -7.79
C LEU A 78 6.20 8.88 -8.29
N ARG A 79 7.40 9.15 -7.78
CA ARG A 79 8.21 10.27 -8.25
C ARG A 79 8.62 10.11 -9.70
N ALA A 80 8.76 8.88 -10.17
CA ALA A 80 9.13 8.60 -11.55
C ALA A 80 7.94 8.62 -12.52
N MET A 81 6.71 8.72 -12.01
CA MET A 81 5.50 8.71 -12.86
C MET A 81 5.10 10.14 -13.24
N ASP A 82 5.25 10.49 -14.51
CA ASP A 82 4.92 11.83 -15.00
C ASP A 82 3.42 12.15 -14.90
N ALA A 83 2.57 11.12 -15.01
CA ALA A 83 1.13 11.29 -14.98
C ALA A 83 0.56 11.49 -13.57
N ILE A 84 1.36 11.28 -12.54
CA ILE A 84 0.92 11.36 -11.14
C ILE A 84 1.68 12.50 -10.45
N GLU A 85 0.94 13.38 -9.80
CA GLU A 85 1.52 14.40 -8.93
C GLU A 85 1.67 13.81 -7.53
N LEU A 86 2.90 13.70 -7.05
CA LEU A 86 3.15 13.26 -5.68
C LEU A 86 3.24 14.47 -4.76
N LEU A 87 2.30 14.56 -3.82
CA LEU A 87 2.32 15.56 -2.75
C LEU A 87 3.17 14.98 -1.61
N ASP A 88 4.48 15.20 -1.67
CA ASP A 88 5.44 14.55 -0.78
C ASP A 88 5.47 15.22 0.58
N THR A 89 4.52 14.84 1.43
CA THR A 89 4.37 15.39 2.78
C THR A 89 5.48 14.97 3.74
N MET A 90 6.38 14.10 3.29
CA MET A 90 7.50 13.60 4.08
C MET A 90 8.85 14.17 3.63
N ASN A 91 8.84 15.20 2.81
CA ASN A 91 10.06 15.86 2.37
C ASN A 91 10.53 16.89 3.41
N TYR A 92 11.29 16.45 4.37
CA TYR A 92 11.79 17.30 5.46
C TYR A 92 12.82 18.35 5.03
N LYS A 93 13.21 18.37 3.76
CA LYS A 93 14.11 19.38 3.22
C LYS A 93 13.38 20.66 2.86
N LEU A 94 12.05 20.64 2.77
CA LEU A 94 11.27 21.84 2.45
C LEU A 94 11.19 22.78 3.65
N PRO A 95 11.16 24.12 3.40
CA PRO A 95 10.87 25.08 4.46
C PRO A 95 9.51 24.78 5.12
N ALA A 96 9.39 25.15 6.39
CA ALA A 96 8.18 24.83 7.17
C ALA A 96 6.90 25.36 6.51
N ALA A 97 6.92 26.58 5.98
CA ALA A 97 5.75 27.18 5.35
C ALA A 97 5.30 26.39 4.12
N GLU A 98 6.26 25.94 3.31
CA GLU A 98 5.95 25.13 2.13
C GLU A 98 5.43 23.74 2.53
N MET A 99 5.97 23.16 3.59
CA MET A 99 5.50 21.89 4.09
C MET A 99 4.06 21.98 4.62
N TYR A 100 3.73 23.05 5.33
CA TYR A 100 2.36 23.27 5.80
C TYR A 100 1.38 23.39 4.63
N GLU A 101 1.75 24.14 3.60
CA GLU A 101 0.90 24.29 2.42
C GLU A 101 0.73 22.97 1.69
N LEU A 102 1.79 22.19 1.55
CA LEU A 102 1.76 20.87 0.91
C LEU A 102 0.83 19.93 1.66
N ARG A 103 0.94 19.90 2.99
CA ARG A 103 0.09 19.05 3.83
C ARG A 103 -1.37 19.50 3.81
N ARG A 104 -1.60 20.80 3.65
CA ARG A 104 -2.97 21.30 3.52
C ARG A 104 -3.61 20.84 2.22
N GLN A 105 -2.85 20.72 1.14
CA GLN A 105 -3.33 20.24 -0.15
C GLN A 105 -3.53 18.72 -0.19
N ALA A 106 -2.81 17.99 0.64
CA ALA A 106 -2.83 16.52 0.64
C ALA A 106 -4.11 15.89 1.32
#